data_6ea0e553e0f2beb6b20d27063faed739
#
_entry.id   6ea0e553e0f2beb6b20d27063faed739
#
_cell.length_a   1.000
_cell.length_b   1.000
_cell.length_c   1.000
_cell.angle_alpha   90.00
_cell.angle_beta   90.00
_cell.angle_gamma   90.00
#
_symmetry.space_group_name_H-M   'P 1'
#
loop_
_entity.id
_entity.type
_entity.pdbx_description
1 polymer ?
#
loop_
_entity_poly.entity_id
_entity_poly.type
_entity_poly.pdbx_seq_one_letter_code
_entity_poly.pdbx_strand_id
1 'polypeptide(L)'
;MKEEITESVVADNSDIVVTGKDMFGAAFSEKAKLISLTREEISFSLFRPVSENAALRVNFHPDASEGSFWVKGKIIKVKIRLDGMQTVGIKILNSNVQ
;
A
#
# COMPACT_ATOMS: atom_id res chain seq x y z
N MET A 1 6.74 20.66 -12.45
CA MET A 1 5.84 19.73 -12.81
C MET A 1 6.39 18.43 -13.33
N LYS A 2 7.57 18.38 -13.73
CA LYS A 2 8.08 17.13 -14.22
C LYS A 2 8.34 16.16 -13.14
N GLU A 3 8.54 16.61 -11.97
CA GLU A 3 8.87 15.72 -10.89
C GLU A 3 7.71 14.82 -10.54
N GLU A 4 6.54 15.37 -10.62
CA GLU A 4 5.45 14.53 -10.28
C GLU A 4 5.21 13.50 -11.32
N ILE A 5 5.73 13.74 -12.48
CA ILE A 5 5.58 12.75 -13.51
C ILE A 5 6.28 11.48 -13.12
N THR A 6 7.41 11.61 -12.48
CA THR A 6 8.10 10.44 -12.00
C THR A 6 7.25 9.65 -11.05
N GLU A 7 6.57 10.34 -10.18
CA GLU A 7 5.71 9.64 -9.27
C GLU A 7 4.56 8.98 -9.97
N SER A 8 4.05 9.66 -10.98
CA SER A 8 2.98 9.08 -11.73
C SER A 8 3.37 7.78 -12.36
N VAL A 9 4.57 7.74 -12.86
CA VAL A 9 5.03 6.52 -13.48
C VAL A 9 5.06 5.39 -12.49
N VAL A 10 5.55 5.67 -11.31
CA VAL A 10 5.58 4.64 -10.29
C VAL A 10 4.19 4.14 -9.98
N ALA A 11 3.26 5.06 -9.81
CA ALA A 11 1.92 4.67 -9.46
C ALA A 11 1.22 3.97 -10.59
N ASP A 12 1.63 4.28 -11.79
CA ASP A 12 0.91 3.85 -12.95
C ASP A 12 0.86 2.37 -13.13
N ASN A 13 1.96 1.71 -12.95
CA ASN A 13 2.05 0.32 -13.29
C ASN A 13 2.39 -0.58 -12.15
N SER A 14 2.50 -0.04 -10.97
CA SER A 14 3.02 -0.83 -9.89
C SER A 14 1.96 -1.69 -9.27
N ASP A 15 2.20 -2.97 -9.29
CA ASP A 15 1.45 -3.89 -8.46
C ASP A 15 2.22 -4.05 -7.18
N ILE A 16 1.51 -4.03 -6.10
CA ILE A 16 2.10 -4.23 -4.79
C ILE A 16 1.39 -5.39 -4.13
N VAL A 17 2.03 -5.94 -3.10
CA VAL A 17 1.40 -6.98 -2.29
C VAL A 17 1.28 -6.41 -0.89
N VAL A 18 0.06 -6.40 -0.39
CA VAL A 18 -0.24 -5.86 0.93
C VAL A 18 -0.52 -7.02 1.86
N THR A 19 0.17 -7.04 2.99
CA THR A 19 -0.01 -8.10 3.99
C THR A 19 -0.31 -7.48 5.33
N GLY A 20 -1.03 -8.21 6.15
CA GLY A 20 -1.39 -7.77 7.47
C GLY A 20 -2.59 -8.54 7.96
N LYS A 21 -3.37 -7.91 8.83
CA LYS A 21 -4.60 -8.51 9.33
C LYS A 21 -5.76 -7.63 8.93
N ASP A 22 -6.86 -8.27 8.57
CA ASP A 22 -8.05 -7.52 8.20
C ASP A 22 -8.80 -7.09 9.46
N MET A 23 -9.96 -6.48 9.26
CA MET A 23 -10.70 -5.93 10.40
C MET A 23 -11.26 -7.01 11.32
N PHE A 24 -11.23 -8.26 10.88
CA PHE A 24 -11.69 -9.38 11.68
C PHE A 24 -10.54 -10.12 12.33
N GLY A 25 -9.31 -9.63 12.16
CA GLY A 25 -8.15 -10.25 12.77
C GLY A 25 -7.53 -11.37 11.96
N ALA A 26 -8.00 -11.60 10.75
CA ALA A 26 -7.47 -12.67 9.91
C ALA A 26 -6.30 -12.16 9.09
N ALA A 27 -5.24 -12.94 9.06
CA ALA A 27 -4.08 -12.58 8.26
C ALA A 27 -4.41 -12.70 6.79
N PHE A 28 -3.86 -11.80 5.99
CA PHE A 28 -4.12 -11.83 4.57
C PHE A 28 -2.90 -11.34 3.78
N SER A 29 -2.93 -11.65 2.51
CA SER A 29 -1.95 -11.16 1.55
C SER A 29 -2.71 -10.93 0.26
N GLU A 30 -2.64 -9.72 -0.26
CA GLU A 30 -3.46 -9.36 -1.42
C GLU A 30 -2.63 -8.53 -2.39
N LYS A 31 -2.75 -8.85 -3.67
CA LYS A 31 -2.20 -8.00 -4.71
C LYS A 31 -3.08 -6.77 -4.83
N ALA A 32 -2.47 -5.62 -4.84
CA ALA A 32 -3.21 -4.37 -4.86
C ALA A 32 -2.58 -3.41 -5.85
N LYS A 33 -3.31 -2.35 -6.14
CA LYS A 33 -2.83 -1.33 -7.06
C LYS A 33 -2.43 -0.10 -6.27
N LEU A 34 -1.23 0.37 -6.52
CA LEU A 34 -0.73 1.57 -5.90
C LEU A 34 -1.42 2.78 -6.49
N ILE A 35 -1.89 3.66 -5.64
CA ILE A 35 -2.52 4.90 -6.08
C ILE A 35 -1.55 6.06 -6.00
N SER A 36 -0.87 6.21 -4.87
CA SER A 36 0.09 7.28 -4.72
C SER A 36 1.15 6.89 -3.71
N LEU A 37 2.28 7.52 -3.83
CA LEU A 37 3.43 7.24 -2.98
C LEU A 37 4.14 8.54 -2.72
N THR A 38 4.27 8.90 -1.45
CA THR A 38 5.08 10.03 -1.05
C THR A 38 6.06 9.54 0.00
N ARG A 39 6.85 10.44 0.53
CA ARG A 39 7.79 10.08 1.56
C ARG A 39 7.13 9.57 2.81
N GLU A 40 5.93 10.03 3.07
CA GLU A 40 5.31 9.79 4.36
C GLU A 40 4.09 8.92 4.29
N GLU A 41 3.55 8.75 3.09
CA GLU A 41 2.25 8.13 2.98
C GLU A 41 2.13 7.33 1.70
N ILE A 42 1.47 6.20 1.77
CA ILE A 42 1.18 5.37 0.60
C ILE A 42 -0.32 5.15 0.54
N SER A 43 -0.88 5.28 -0.65
CA SER A 43 -2.29 4.98 -0.87
C SER A 43 -2.43 3.88 -1.90
N PHE A 44 -3.38 3.00 -1.69
CA PHE A 44 -3.60 1.89 -2.61
C PHE A 44 -5.04 1.42 -2.53
N SER A 45 -5.45 0.63 -3.53
CA SER A 45 -6.76 0.01 -3.53
C SER A 45 -6.65 -1.35 -2.89
N LEU A 46 -7.62 -1.71 -2.07
CA LEU A 46 -7.60 -2.97 -1.37
C LEU A 46 -9.01 -3.51 -1.30
N PHE A 47 -9.15 -4.80 -1.55
CA PHE A 47 -10.45 -5.45 -1.45
C PHE A 47 -10.75 -5.88 -0.01
N ARG A 48 -9.74 -6.39 0.68
CA ARG A 48 -9.93 -6.91 2.03
C ARG A 48 -10.26 -5.77 2.99
N PRO A 49 -11.29 -5.92 3.82
CA PRO A 49 -11.67 -4.83 4.74
C PRO A 49 -10.66 -4.70 5.87
N VAL A 50 -10.23 -3.48 6.11
CA VAL A 50 -9.24 -3.19 7.15
C VAL A 50 -9.73 -2.04 7.99
N SER A 51 -9.13 -1.89 9.16
CA SER A 51 -9.51 -0.85 10.12
C SER A 51 -8.41 0.18 10.27
N GLU A 52 -8.82 1.42 10.52
CA GLU A 52 -7.85 2.47 10.85
C GLU A 52 -7.04 2.04 12.05
N ASN A 53 -5.83 2.53 12.08
CA ASN A 53 -4.86 2.27 13.16
C ASN A 53 -4.21 0.90 13.12
N ALA A 54 -4.62 0.03 12.23
CA ALA A 54 -3.96 -1.26 12.07
C ALA A 54 -2.68 -1.08 11.26
N ALA A 55 -1.75 -2.00 11.40
CA ALA A 55 -0.50 -1.96 10.67
C ALA A 55 -0.60 -2.85 9.44
N LEU A 56 -0.03 -2.37 8.36
CA LEU A 56 0.05 -3.14 7.13
C LEU A 56 1.46 -3.07 6.58
N ARG A 57 1.83 -4.07 5.82
CA ARG A 57 3.09 -4.10 5.13
C ARG A 57 2.84 -4.10 3.64
N VAL A 58 3.56 -3.25 2.93
CA VAL A 58 3.43 -3.13 1.50
C VAL A 58 4.74 -3.54 0.87
N ASN A 59 4.69 -4.55 -0.01
CA ASN A 59 5.86 -5.01 -0.73
C ASN A 59 5.78 -4.52 -2.15
N PHE A 60 6.84 -3.85 -2.58
CA PHE A 60 6.99 -3.37 -3.94
C PHE A 60 7.84 -4.38 -4.69
N HIS A 61 7.51 -4.58 -5.96
CA HIS A 61 8.30 -5.48 -6.80
C HIS A 61 8.48 -6.85 -6.16
N PRO A 62 7.37 -7.48 -5.79
CA PRO A 62 7.49 -8.75 -5.06
C PRO A 62 8.15 -9.87 -5.86
N ASP A 63 8.24 -9.70 -7.18
CA ASP A 63 8.85 -10.72 -8.02
C ASP A 63 10.31 -10.44 -8.31
N ALA A 64 10.87 -9.40 -7.74
CA ALA A 64 12.25 -9.07 -8.01
C ALA A 64 13.18 -10.10 -7.38
N SER A 65 14.11 -10.60 -8.18
CA SER A 65 15.02 -11.61 -7.66
C SER A 65 16.07 -11.01 -6.77
N GLU A 66 16.31 -9.72 -6.88
CA GLU A 66 17.33 -9.09 -6.09
C GLU A 66 16.85 -8.54 -4.77
N GLY A 67 15.71 -9.01 -4.36
CA GLY A 67 15.16 -8.53 -3.13
C GLY A 67 14.10 -7.50 -3.40
N SER A 68 13.11 -7.51 -2.57
CA SER A 68 12.02 -6.59 -2.73
C SER A 68 12.17 -5.47 -1.72
N PHE A 69 11.50 -4.41 -2.01
CA PHE A 69 11.47 -3.22 -1.18
C PHE A 69 10.14 -3.26 -0.44
N TRP A 70 10.17 -3.11 0.87
CA TRP A 70 8.92 -3.12 1.61
C TRP A 70 8.84 -1.93 2.55
N VAL A 71 7.61 -1.57 2.88
CA VAL A 71 7.31 -0.49 3.79
C VAL A 71 6.27 -1.01 4.76
N LYS A 72 6.40 -0.63 6.01
CA LYS A 72 5.39 -0.95 7.01
C LYS A 72 4.80 0.35 7.50
N GLY A 73 3.49 0.40 7.62
CA GLY A 73 2.83 1.61 8.02
C GLY A 73 1.56 1.36 8.80
N LYS A 74 1.01 2.45 9.29
CA LYS A 74 -0.22 2.44 10.07
C LYS A 74 -1.32 3.04 9.24
N ILE A 75 -2.45 2.39 9.20
CA ILE A 75 -3.58 2.87 8.42
C ILE A 75 -4.12 4.14 9.03
N ILE A 76 -4.14 5.21 8.24
CA ILE A 76 -4.66 6.48 8.70
C ILE A 76 -5.93 6.89 7.96
N LYS A 77 -6.28 6.17 6.91
CA LYS A 77 -7.45 6.54 6.13
C LYS A 77 -8.00 5.30 5.43
N VAL A 78 -9.30 5.12 5.50
CA VAL A 78 -9.98 4.07 4.77
C VAL A 78 -11.21 4.70 4.16
N LYS A 79 -11.36 4.58 2.85
CA LYS A 79 -12.50 5.12 2.15
C LYS A 79 -13.11 4.04 1.29
N ILE A 80 -14.38 3.75 1.49
CA ILE A 80 -15.07 2.73 0.72
C ILE A 80 -15.57 3.33 -0.57
N ARG A 81 -15.30 2.67 -1.66
CA ARG A 81 -15.69 3.14 -2.97
C ARG A 81 -16.97 2.44 -3.41
N LEU A 82 -17.58 2.99 -4.45
CA LEU A 82 -18.82 2.43 -4.95
C LEU A 82 -18.65 1.04 -5.56
N ASP A 83 -17.44 0.73 -6.00
CA ASP A 83 -17.18 -0.57 -6.60
C ASP A 83 -16.89 -1.65 -5.56
N GLY A 84 -17.00 -1.32 -4.29
CA GLY A 84 -16.75 -2.30 -3.25
C GLY A 84 -15.30 -2.37 -2.80
N MET A 85 -14.42 -1.71 -3.51
CA MET A 85 -13.03 -1.64 -3.09
C MET A 85 -12.86 -0.54 -2.08
N GLN A 86 -11.75 -0.55 -1.41
CA GLN A 86 -11.40 0.53 -0.48
C GLN A 86 -10.17 1.23 -0.98
N THR A 87 -10.12 2.54 -0.76
CA THR A 87 -8.89 3.29 -0.89
C THR A 87 -8.32 3.41 0.51
N VAL A 88 -7.12 2.90 0.69
CA VAL A 88 -6.47 2.85 2.00
C VAL A 88 -5.21 3.68 1.95
N GLY A 89 -5.03 4.52 2.96
CA GLY A 89 -3.81 5.29 3.10
C GLY A 89 -3.10 4.87 4.37
N ILE A 90 -1.80 4.66 4.28
CA ILE A 90 -1.00 4.33 5.45
C ILE A 90 0.10 5.36 5.61
N LYS A 91 0.43 5.62 6.88
CA LYS A 91 1.56 6.46 7.21
C LYS A 91 2.77 5.55 7.38
N ILE A 92 3.84 5.88 6.70
CA ILE A 92 5.04 5.05 6.70
C ILE A 92 5.72 5.13 8.06
N LEU A 93 5.97 3.99 8.67
CA LEU A 93 6.66 3.92 9.96
C LEU A 93 8.09 3.44 9.79
N ASN A 94 8.31 2.45 8.95
CA ASN A 94 9.67 2.04 8.63
C ASN A 94 9.68 1.26 7.34
N SER A 95 10.87 1.00 6.85
CA SER A 95 11.04 0.28 5.59
C SER A 95 12.40 -0.40 5.61
N ASN A 96 12.63 -1.25 4.62
CA ASN A 96 13.95 -1.87 4.50
C ASN A 96 14.88 -1.08 3.58
N VAL A 97 14.46 0.11 3.20
CA VAL A 97 15.29 0.97 2.36
C VAL A 97 15.91 2.05 3.22
N GLN A 98 17.20 2.25 3.05
CA GLN A 98 17.93 3.23 3.84
C GLN A 98 17.85 4.61 3.22
#